data_9a1040a3196499e0aa68448002fd1899
#
_entry.id   9a1040a3196499e0aa68448002fd1899
#
_cell.length_a   1.000
_cell.length_b   1.000
_cell.length_c   1.000
_cell.angle_alpha   90.00
_cell.angle_beta   90.00
_cell.angle_gamma   90.00
#
_symmetry.space_group_name_H-M   'P 1'
#
loop_
_entity.id
_entity.type
_entity.pdbx_description
1 polymer ?
#
loop_
_entity_poly.entity_id
_entity_poly.type
_entity_poly.pdbx_seq_one_letter_code
_entity_poly.pdbx_strand_id
1 'polypeptide(L)'
;MAGQAHLRGGQQHFHLDGIGAAGLVGLVPQVGQGLRIAQPARPGSDPQPLPYLWDEADQAHGAYAIEMEVLLSTAKMRAAGHAPQRLSKGPMGAMYWTAAQLIAHHTVNGCNLRPGDLLGTGTLSSESRETFGSLLELSEGGKRPIELPGGETRTFLEDGDEIVMKAHAVREGYRTIGFGECRGRIAAAR
;
A
#
# COMPACT_ATOMS: atom_id res chain seq x y z
N MET A 1 0.88 22.51 25.78
CA MET A 1 -0.37 23.24 25.47
C MET A 1 -0.86 22.69 24.12
N ALA A 2 -1.94 21.91 24.11
CA ALA A 2 -2.49 21.32 22.91
C ALA A 2 -3.33 22.38 22.17
N GLY A 3 -2.89 22.77 20.98
CA GLY A 3 -3.66 23.65 20.09
C GLY A 3 -4.79 22.90 19.44
N GLN A 4 -6.02 23.27 19.73
CA GLN A 4 -7.21 22.80 19.00
C GLN A 4 -7.21 23.39 17.59
N ALA A 5 -7.12 22.53 16.57
CA ALA A 5 -7.30 22.94 15.19
C ALA A 5 -8.80 23.11 14.90
N HIS A 6 -9.24 24.36 14.71
CA HIS A 6 -10.58 24.69 14.21
C HIS A 6 -10.56 24.67 12.68
N LEU A 7 -11.35 23.76 12.09
CA LEU A 7 -11.58 23.70 10.64
C LEU A 7 -12.48 24.88 10.21
N ARG A 8 -11.88 25.96 9.72
CA ARG A 8 -12.56 26.95 8.86
C ARG A 8 -11.84 26.97 7.52
N GLY A 9 -12.59 26.88 6.42
CA GLY A 9 -12.12 26.76 5.04
C GLY A 9 -11.11 27.85 4.65
N GLY A 10 -9.87 27.47 4.71
CA GLY A 10 -8.71 28.19 4.22
C GLY A 10 -7.62 27.12 3.99
N GLN A 11 -6.90 27.22 2.90
CA GLN A 11 -5.76 26.34 2.63
C GLN A 11 -4.77 26.43 3.79
N GLN A 12 -4.77 25.41 4.66
CA GLN A 12 -3.76 25.31 5.72
C GLN A 12 -2.54 24.61 5.13
N HIS A 13 -1.46 25.37 4.99
CA HIS A 13 -0.15 24.81 4.75
C HIS A 13 0.32 24.11 6.03
N PHE A 14 0.41 22.79 6.01
CA PHE A 14 1.06 22.05 7.09
C PHE A 14 2.58 22.11 6.88
N HIS A 15 3.25 22.86 7.75
CA HIS A 15 4.71 22.82 7.86
C HIS A 15 5.04 21.59 8.70
N LEU A 16 5.65 20.58 8.09
CA LEU A 16 6.02 19.32 8.75
C LEU A 16 7.50 19.27 9.12
N ASP A 17 8.21 20.40 9.03
CA ASP A 17 9.63 20.47 9.32
C ASP A 17 9.90 20.07 10.77
N GLY A 18 10.71 19.05 10.96
CA GLY A 18 11.11 18.56 12.28
C GLY A 18 10.06 17.70 13.00
N ILE A 19 8.96 17.31 12.33
CA ILE A 19 7.98 16.38 12.92
C ILE A 19 8.47 14.95 12.65
N GLY A 20 8.92 14.26 13.68
CA GLY A 20 9.21 12.83 13.63
C GLY A 20 7.94 11.97 13.56
N ALA A 21 8.11 10.64 13.48
CA ALA A 21 7.00 9.69 13.42
C ALA A 21 5.98 9.89 14.57
N ALA A 22 6.44 10.22 15.78
CA ALA A 22 5.59 10.53 16.92
C ALA A 22 4.63 11.71 16.68
N GLY A 23 5.10 12.78 16.05
CA GLY A 23 4.27 13.94 15.70
C GLY A 23 3.21 13.61 14.66
N LEU A 24 3.52 12.74 13.71
CA LEU A 24 2.61 12.31 12.65
C LEU A 24 1.51 11.36 13.15
N VAL A 25 1.81 10.51 14.12
CA VAL A 25 0.80 9.63 14.74
C VAL A 25 -0.36 10.43 15.35
N GLY A 26 -0.08 11.59 15.92
CA GLY A 26 -1.08 12.51 16.46
C GLY A 26 -1.90 13.26 15.39
N LEU A 27 -1.37 13.38 14.16
CA LEU A 27 -2.03 14.08 13.06
C LEU A 27 -2.96 13.19 12.24
N VAL A 28 -2.81 11.86 12.30
CA VAL A 28 -3.71 10.93 11.61
C VAL A 28 -5.08 11.00 12.29
N PRO A 29 -6.14 11.40 11.57
CA PRO A 29 -7.47 11.50 12.16
C PRO A 29 -7.87 10.21 12.85
N GLN A 30 -8.65 10.31 13.92
CA GLN A 30 -9.18 9.16 14.67
C GLN A 30 -10.12 8.25 13.86
N VAL A 31 -10.42 8.65 12.63
CA VAL A 31 -11.14 7.85 11.64
C VAL A 31 -10.24 6.68 11.26
N GLY A 32 -10.55 5.51 11.80
CA GLY A 32 -9.79 4.30 11.49
C GLY A 32 -8.99 3.69 12.66
N GLN A 33 -9.14 4.16 13.88
CA GLN A 33 -8.50 3.49 15.04
C GLN A 33 -8.79 1.98 15.09
N GLY A 34 -9.99 1.57 14.67
CA GLY A 34 -10.36 0.18 14.53
C GLY A 34 -9.58 -0.62 13.47
N LEU A 35 -8.90 0.05 12.55
CA LEU A 35 -8.11 -0.59 11.48
C LEU A 35 -6.61 -0.63 11.78
N ARG A 36 -6.17 0.05 12.82
CA ARG A 36 -4.75 0.06 13.20
C ARG A 36 -4.36 -1.22 13.90
N ILE A 37 -3.24 -1.77 13.50
CA ILE A 37 -2.63 -2.99 14.07
C ILE A 37 -1.16 -2.73 14.40
N ALA A 38 -0.57 -3.63 15.18
CA ALA A 38 0.85 -3.55 15.47
C ALA A 38 1.69 -3.72 14.20
N GLN A 39 2.80 -2.99 14.14
CA GLN A 39 3.82 -3.21 13.13
C GLN A 39 4.49 -4.57 13.38
N PRO A 40 4.75 -5.38 12.34
CA PRO A 40 5.54 -6.59 12.46
C PRO A 40 6.91 -6.31 13.11
N ALA A 41 7.36 -7.23 13.93
CA ALA A 41 8.69 -7.14 14.53
C ALA A 41 9.76 -7.13 13.44
N ARG A 42 10.74 -6.25 13.58
CA ARG A 42 11.90 -6.20 12.68
C ARG A 42 12.83 -7.38 12.92
N PRO A 43 13.50 -7.89 11.88
CA PRO A 43 14.58 -8.85 12.06
C PRO A 43 15.64 -8.32 13.05
N GLY A 44 16.08 -9.15 13.98
CA GLY A 44 17.06 -8.74 14.99
C GLY A 44 18.45 -8.40 14.43
N SER A 45 18.72 -8.77 13.17
CA SER A 45 19.94 -8.42 12.41
C SER A 45 19.90 -7.02 11.81
N ASP A 46 18.72 -6.39 11.77
CA ASP A 46 18.57 -5.08 11.14
C ASP A 46 19.12 -3.96 12.03
N PRO A 47 19.69 -2.91 11.44
CA PRO A 47 20.12 -1.75 12.19
C PRO A 47 18.93 -1.04 12.87
N GLN A 48 19.21 -0.46 14.04
CA GLN A 48 18.19 0.32 14.71
C GLN A 48 17.76 1.52 13.85
N PRO A 49 16.46 1.85 13.79
CA PRO A 49 15.98 3.03 13.09
C PRO A 49 16.60 4.31 13.66
N LEU A 50 16.74 5.31 12.81
CA LEU A 50 17.13 6.65 13.28
C LEU A 50 16.10 7.17 14.30
N PRO A 51 16.53 7.93 15.33
CA PRO A 51 15.65 8.34 16.44
C PRO A 51 14.35 9.03 16.00
N TYR A 52 14.39 9.83 14.94
CA TYR A 52 13.21 10.53 14.44
C TYR A 52 12.17 9.60 13.76
N LEU A 53 12.57 8.36 13.43
CA LEU A 53 11.69 7.34 12.87
C LEU A 53 11.10 6.40 13.92
N TRP A 54 11.53 6.52 15.19
CA TRP A 54 11.08 5.62 16.24
C TRP A 54 10.02 6.26 17.12
N ASP A 55 8.90 5.58 17.29
CA ASP A 55 7.85 5.92 18.24
C ASP A 55 7.14 4.64 18.67
N GLU A 56 6.98 4.44 19.98
CA GLU A 56 6.39 3.21 20.54
C GLU A 56 4.91 3.07 20.18
N ALA A 57 4.15 4.17 20.14
CA ALA A 57 2.75 4.13 19.76
C ALA A 57 2.58 3.80 18.28
N ASP A 58 3.48 4.28 17.42
CA ASP A 58 3.52 3.91 16.00
C ASP A 58 3.87 2.44 15.82
N GLN A 59 4.81 1.89 16.58
CA GLN A 59 5.10 0.45 16.54
C GLN A 59 3.90 -0.39 17.00
N ALA A 60 3.19 0.05 18.01
CA ALA A 60 2.02 -0.65 18.55
C ALA A 60 0.77 -0.55 17.63
N HIS A 61 0.65 0.52 16.85
CA HIS A 61 -0.59 0.84 16.13
C HIS A 61 -0.38 1.51 14.75
N GLY A 62 0.82 1.51 14.19
CA GLY A 62 1.17 2.24 12.96
C GLY A 62 0.83 1.49 11.67
N ALA A 63 0.64 0.18 11.74
CA ALA A 63 0.21 -0.61 10.58
C ALA A 63 -1.31 -0.60 10.43
N TYR A 64 -1.79 -1.05 9.26
CA TYR A 64 -3.22 -1.08 8.93
C TYR A 64 -3.65 -2.47 8.50
N ALA A 65 -4.81 -2.93 9.01
CA ALA A 65 -5.46 -4.18 8.65
C ALA A 65 -6.14 -4.06 7.27
N ILE A 66 -5.37 -3.75 6.25
CA ILE A 66 -5.81 -3.61 4.85
C ILE A 66 -5.22 -4.76 4.05
N GLU A 67 -6.07 -5.45 3.30
CA GLU A 67 -5.66 -6.43 2.30
C GLU A 67 -5.85 -5.85 0.91
N MET A 68 -4.86 -6.03 0.05
CA MET A 68 -4.90 -5.65 -1.36
C MET A 68 -4.84 -6.88 -2.24
N GLU A 69 -5.70 -6.91 -3.25
CA GLU A 69 -5.79 -7.98 -4.26
C GLU A 69 -5.56 -7.41 -5.65
N VAL A 70 -4.76 -8.10 -6.44
CA VAL A 70 -4.47 -7.75 -7.83
C VAL A 70 -4.94 -8.86 -8.75
N LEU A 71 -5.74 -8.49 -9.74
CA LEU A 71 -6.34 -9.39 -10.72
C LEU A 71 -5.90 -9.00 -12.12
N LEU A 72 -5.63 -10.00 -12.95
CA LEU A 72 -5.29 -9.85 -14.38
C LEU A 72 -6.37 -10.49 -15.25
N SER A 73 -6.74 -9.82 -16.32
CA SER A 73 -7.60 -10.37 -17.38
C SER A 73 -7.01 -10.03 -18.75
N THR A 74 -6.69 -11.05 -19.54
CA THR A 74 -6.22 -10.84 -20.92
C THR A 74 -7.40 -10.61 -21.86
N ALA A 75 -7.14 -10.09 -23.07
CA ALA A 75 -8.17 -9.94 -24.09
C ALA A 75 -8.82 -11.29 -24.45
N LYS A 76 -8.03 -12.37 -24.52
CA LYS A 76 -8.49 -13.72 -24.80
C LYS A 76 -9.34 -14.28 -23.67
N MET A 77 -8.93 -14.07 -22.41
CA MET A 77 -9.73 -14.46 -21.25
C MET A 77 -11.11 -13.81 -21.28
N ARG A 78 -11.17 -12.51 -21.55
CA ARG A 78 -12.45 -11.78 -21.63
C ARG A 78 -13.34 -12.27 -22.77
N ALA A 79 -12.74 -12.51 -23.95
CA ALA A 79 -13.47 -13.05 -25.10
C ALA A 79 -14.04 -14.46 -24.84
N ALA A 80 -13.32 -15.28 -24.08
CA ALA A 80 -13.75 -16.62 -23.69
C ALA A 80 -14.65 -16.67 -22.45
N GLY A 81 -14.95 -15.50 -21.82
CA GLY A 81 -15.78 -15.43 -20.61
C GLY A 81 -15.10 -15.96 -19.34
N HIS A 82 -13.78 -16.07 -19.34
CA HIS A 82 -13.04 -16.44 -18.13
C HIS A 82 -13.06 -15.31 -17.10
N ALA A 83 -13.17 -15.67 -15.84
CA ALA A 83 -13.00 -14.73 -14.73
C ALA A 83 -11.54 -14.22 -14.70
N PRO A 84 -11.32 -12.97 -14.22
CA PRO A 84 -9.98 -12.46 -13.98
C PRO A 84 -9.18 -13.37 -13.04
N GLN A 85 -7.92 -13.64 -13.39
CA GLN A 85 -6.99 -14.43 -12.57
C GLN A 85 -6.41 -13.57 -11.46
N ARG A 86 -6.52 -14.01 -10.22
CA ARG A 86 -5.82 -13.36 -9.11
C ARG A 86 -4.32 -13.62 -9.23
N LEU A 87 -3.54 -12.56 -9.33
CA LEU A 87 -2.07 -12.60 -9.34
C LEU A 87 -1.51 -12.59 -7.93
N SER A 88 -2.02 -11.71 -7.07
CA SER A 88 -1.57 -11.61 -5.69
C SER A 88 -2.67 -11.16 -4.74
N LYS A 89 -2.47 -11.47 -3.46
CA LYS A 89 -3.26 -10.95 -2.37
C LYS A 89 -2.36 -10.78 -1.15
N GLY A 90 -2.08 -9.54 -0.76
CA GLY A 90 -1.13 -9.21 0.29
C GLY A 90 -1.67 -8.21 1.31
N PRO A 91 -1.25 -8.36 2.60
CA PRO A 91 -1.63 -7.43 3.65
C PRO A 91 -0.73 -6.20 3.65
N MET A 92 -1.32 -5.00 3.75
CA MET A 92 -0.58 -3.76 3.98
C MET A 92 0.19 -3.79 5.31
N GLY A 93 -0.30 -4.55 6.28
CA GLY A 93 0.37 -4.75 7.57
C GLY A 93 1.76 -5.42 7.47
N ALA A 94 2.11 -6.03 6.33
CA ALA A 94 3.44 -6.58 6.10
C ALA A 94 4.49 -5.53 5.68
N MET A 95 4.13 -4.26 5.55
CA MET A 95 5.10 -3.19 5.26
C MET A 95 6.18 -3.13 6.34
N TYR A 96 7.44 -3.00 5.91
CA TYR A 96 8.58 -2.83 6.82
C TYR A 96 8.55 -1.48 7.57
N TRP A 97 8.15 -0.40 6.89
CA TRP A 97 8.01 0.93 7.45
C TRP A 97 6.53 1.31 7.54
N THR A 98 6.15 1.94 8.64
CA THR A 98 4.80 2.50 8.77
C THR A 98 4.61 3.70 7.83
N ALA A 99 3.36 4.07 7.55
CA ALA A 99 3.07 5.27 6.77
C ALA A 99 3.62 6.54 7.45
N ALA A 100 3.58 6.60 8.80
CA ALA A 100 4.15 7.71 9.56
C ALA A 100 5.67 7.81 9.41
N GLN A 101 6.37 6.68 9.46
CA GLN A 101 7.82 6.64 9.24
C GLN A 101 8.21 7.06 7.81
N LEU A 102 7.46 6.61 6.80
CA LEU A 102 7.70 7.00 5.40
C LEU A 102 7.53 8.51 5.20
N ILE A 103 6.49 9.10 5.78
CA ILE A 103 6.24 10.55 5.72
C ILE A 103 7.34 11.31 6.48
N ALA A 104 7.69 10.89 7.68
CA ALA A 104 8.74 11.51 8.47
C ALA A 104 10.09 11.50 7.72
N HIS A 105 10.44 10.37 7.10
CA HIS A 105 11.66 10.26 6.30
C HIS A 105 11.63 11.14 5.05
N HIS A 106 10.48 11.21 4.38
CA HIS A 106 10.30 12.03 3.18
C HIS A 106 10.44 13.54 3.47
N THR A 107 10.03 13.98 4.65
CA THR A 107 9.98 15.41 5.00
C THR A 107 11.20 15.91 5.77
N VAL A 108 12.01 15.02 6.35
CA VAL A 108 13.17 15.39 7.20
C VAL A 108 14.21 16.26 6.48
N ASN A 109 14.26 16.21 5.17
CA ASN A 109 15.17 17.00 4.32
C ASN A 109 14.52 18.30 3.77
N GLY A 110 13.40 18.73 4.34
CA GLY A 110 12.73 19.98 3.94
C GLY A 110 11.75 19.84 2.77
N CYS A 111 11.33 18.63 2.42
CA CYS A 111 10.26 18.42 1.44
C CYS A 111 8.90 18.76 2.06
N ASN A 112 8.31 19.89 1.67
CA ASN A 112 7.01 20.33 2.15
C ASN A 112 5.87 19.60 1.45
N LEU A 113 5.14 18.75 2.18
CA LEU A 113 3.91 18.12 1.71
C LEU A 113 2.75 19.11 1.70
N ARG A 114 1.87 18.98 0.71
CA ARG A 114 0.68 19.81 0.52
C ARG A 114 -0.56 18.93 0.46
N PRO A 115 -1.74 19.45 0.83
CA PRO A 115 -3.00 18.75 0.58
C PRO A 115 -3.15 18.43 -0.91
N GLY A 116 -3.40 17.14 -1.22
CA GLY A 116 -3.49 16.65 -2.59
C GLY A 116 -2.21 15.98 -3.12
N ASP A 117 -1.11 16.01 -2.39
CA ASP A 117 0.09 15.24 -2.76
C ASP A 117 -0.21 13.73 -2.71
N LEU A 118 0.23 13.01 -3.74
CA LEU A 118 0.11 11.57 -3.84
C LEU A 118 1.40 10.92 -3.35
N LEU A 119 1.29 10.08 -2.34
CA LEU A 119 2.40 9.31 -1.80
C LEU A 119 2.26 7.83 -2.19
N GLY A 120 3.38 7.22 -2.62
CA GLY A 120 3.46 5.81 -2.91
C GLY A 120 4.31 5.08 -1.88
N THR A 121 3.81 3.95 -1.38
CA THR A 121 4.56 3.09 -0.44
C THR A 121 5.58 2.20 -1.13
N GLY A 122 5.54 2.12 -2.47
CA GLY A 122 6.21 1.09 -3.23
C GLY A 122 5.40 -0.22 -3.26
N THR A 123 5.98 -1.25 -3.85
CA THR A 123 5.37 -2.57 -3.95
C THR A 123 5.17 -3.20 -2.57
N LEU A 124 3.97 -3.71 -2.32
CA LEU A 124 3.66 -4.49 -1.12
C LEU A 124 3.88 -5.97 -1.43
N SER A 125 4.89 -6.55 -0.81
CA SER A 125 5.20 -7.98 -0.89
C SER A 125 5.45 -8.53 0.51
N SER A 126 5.11 -9.79 0.73
CA SER A 126 5.36 -10.51 1.96
C SER A 126 6.10 -11.82 1.65
N GLU A 127 6.21 -12.72 2.61
CA GLU A 127 7.08 -13.89 2.51
C GLU A 127 6.62 -14.94 1.48
N SER A 128 5.32 -15.07 1.26
CA SER A 128 4.78 -16.08 0.36
C SER A 128 4.60 -15.55 -1.06
N ARG A 129 4.81 -16.41 -2.06
CA ARG A 129 4.65 -16.05 -3.48
C ARG A 129 3.28 -15.44 -3.80
N GLU A 130 2.23 -15.89 -3.13
CA GLU A 130 0.86 -15.41 -3.31
C GLU A 130 0.66 -13.96 -2.88
N THR A 131 1.61 -13.43 -2.09
CA THR A 131 1.59 -12.05 -1.61
C THR A 131 2.57 -11.13 -2.36
N PHE A 132 3.28 -11.63 -3.37
CA PHE A 132 4.21 -10.81 -4.16
C PHE A 132 3.43 -9.76 -4.96
N GLY A 133 3.78 -8.48 -4.77
CA GLY A 133 3.05 -7.36 -5.30
C GLY A 133 3.40 -6.97 -6.74
N SER A 134 4.36 -7.64 -7.39
CA SER A 134 4.78 -7.32 -8.75
C SER A 134 4.93 -8.55 -9.63
N LEU A 135 4.72 -8.36 -10.94
CA LEU A 135 5.00 -9.40 -11.94
C LEU A 135 6.48 -9.76 -12.01
N LEU A 136 7.36 -8.80 -11.72
CA LEU A 136 8.80 -9.03 -11.66
C LEU A 136 9.15 -10.12 -10.63
N GLU A 137 8.54 -10.07 -9.45
CA GLU A 137 8.73 -11.07 -8.39
C GLU A 137 8.03 -12.37 -8.75
N LEU A 138 6.76 -12.31 -9.18
CA LEU A 138 5.95 -13.48 -9.53
C LEU A 138 6.55 -14.29 -10.67
N SER A 139 7.14 -13.62 -11.65
CA SER A 139 7.78 -14.26 -12.81
C SER A 139 9.28 -14.52 -12.62
N GLU A 140 9.84 -14.23 -11.44
CA GLU A 140 11.26 -14.39 -11.14
C GLU A 140 12.15 -13.67 -12.19
N GLY A 141 11.81 -12.41 -12.48
CA GLY A 141 12.49 -11.62 -13.50
C GLY A 141 12.22 -12.09 -14.93
N GLY A 142 11.05 -12.68 -15.20
CA GLY A 142 10.66 -13.22 -16.49
C GLY A 142 11.09 -14.66 -16.76
N LYS A 143 11.75 -15.31 -15.80
CA LYS A 143 12.22 -16.71 -15.95
C LYS A 143 11.12 -17.74 -15.75
N ARG A 144 10.09 -17.39 -15.01
CA ARG A 144 8.98 -18.28 -14.66
C ARG A 144 7.65 -17.67 -15.07
N PRO A 145 7.13 -18.01 -16.26
CA PRO A 145 5.83 -17.52 -16.73
C PRO A 145 4.70 -17.91 -15.78
N ILE A 146 3.73 -17.03 -15.64
CA ILE A 146 2.50 -17.25 -14.88
C ILE A 146 1.46 -17.84 -15.83
N GLU A 147 0.93 -19.01 -15.50
CA GLU A 147 -0.13 -19.63 -16.27
C GLU A 147 -1.48 -18.96 -16.00
N LEU A 148 -2.22 -18.73 -17.08
CA LEU A 148 -3.53 -18.08 -17.07
C LEU A 148 -4.62 -19.00 -17.64
N PRO A 149 -5.89 -18.79 -17.26
CA PRO A 149 -7.01 -19.49 -17.86
C PRO A 149 -7.02 -19.36 -19.40
N GLY A 150 -7.33 -20.46 -20.09
CA GLY A 150 -7.33 -20.51 -21.56
C GLY A 150 -5.96 -20.82 -22.18
N GLY A 151 -4.96 -21.21 -21.35
CA GLY A 151 -3.65 -21.67 -21.82
C GLY A 151 -2.71 -20.55 -22.27
N GLU A 152 -2.97 -19.31 -21.86
CA GLU A 152 -2.03 -18.20 -22.02
C GLU A 152 -1.04 -18.17 -20.85
N THR A 153 0.08 -17.50 -21.07
CA THR A 153 1.08 -17.22 -20.02
C THR A 153 1.44 -15.75 -20.01
N ARG A 154 1.90 -15.25 -18.86
CA ARG A 154 2.46 -13.90 -18.74
C ARG A 154 3.71 -13.91 -17.88
N THR A 155 4.70 -13.17 -18.30
CA THR A 155 5.83 -12.75 -17.47
C THR A 155 5.70 -11.28 -17.06
N PHE A 156 5.22 -10.46 -17.99
CA PHE A 156 4.91 -9.05 -17.84
C PHE A 156 3.58 -8.75 -18.54
N LEU A 157 3.06 -7.52 -18.34
CA LEU A 157 1.84 -7.09 -18.99
C LEU A 157 2.07 -6.90 -20.49
N GLU A 158 1.06 -7.25 -21.28
CA GLU A 158 1.00 -7.09 -22.73
C GLU A 158 -0.16 -6.19 -23.14
N ASP A 159 -0.14 -5.72 -24.39
CA ASP A 159 -1.22 -4.91 -24.95
C ASP A 159 -2.57 -5.64 -24.84
N GLY A 160 -3.56 -4.92 -24.37
CA GLY A 160 -4.90 -5.45 -24.14
C GLY A 160 -5.10 -6.11 -22.77
N ASP A 161 -4.06 -6.31 -21.98
CA ASP A 161 -4.20 -6.81 -20.60
C ASP A 161 -4.88 -5.76 -19.71
N GLU A 162 -5.74 -6.23 -18.84
CA GLU A 162 -6.46 -5.41 -17.87
C GLU A 162 -6.07 -5.82 -16.45
N ILE A 163 -5.67 -4.85 -15.65
CA ILE A 163 -5.42 -5.01 -14.22
C ILE A 163 -6.55 -4.40 -13.43
N VAL A 164 -7.00 -5.14 -12.42
CA VAL A 164 -7.94 -4.65 -11.42
C VAL A 164 -7.30 -4.80 -10.05
N MET A 165 -7.15 -3.69 -9.36
CA MET A 165 -6.71 -3.66 -7.97
C MET A 165 -7.92 -3.40 -7.07
N LYS A 166 -8.04 -4.17 -6.01
CA LYS A 166 -9.06 -4.02 -4.97
C LYS A 166 -8.37 -4.00 -3.62
N ALA A 167 -8.91 -3.21 -2.72
CA ALA A 167 -8.47 -3.24 -1.33
C ALA A 167 -9.67 -3.21 -0.40
N HIS A 168 -9.51 -3.83 0.74
CA HIS A 168 -10.50 -3.78 1.80
C HIS A 168 -9.82 -3.84 3.16
N ALA A 169 -10.42 -3.18 4.13
CA ALA A 169 -9.99 -3.24 5.50
C ALA A 169 -10.91 -4.18 6.28
N VAL A 170 -10.30 -5.18 6.93
CA VAL A 170 -11.02 -6.19 7.73
C VAL A 170 -10.38 -6.32 9.09
N ARG A 171 -11.18 -6.23 10.12
CA ARG A 171 -10.77 -6.52 11.48
C ARG A 171 -11.96 -7.15 12.23
N GLU A 172 -11.68 -8.15 13.03
CA GLU A 172 -12.68 -8.79 13.88
C GLU A 172 -13.39 -7.76 14.79
N GLY A 173 -14.72 -7.83 14.88
CA GLY A 173 -15.54 -6.88 15.63
C GLY A 173 -15.85 -5.56 14.92
N TYR A 174 -15.33 -5.34 13.71
CA TYR A 174 -15.56 -4.13 12.91
C TYR A 174 -16.22 -4.45 11.57
N ARG A 175 -16.92 -3.46 11.00
CA ARG A 175 -17.44 -3.59 9.63
C ARG A 175 -16.30 -3.54 8.63
N THR A 176 -16.37 -4.42 7.62
CA THR A 176 -15.46 -4.35 6.46
C THR A 176 -15.66 -3.04 5.71
N ILE A 177 -14.55 -2.39 5.35
CA ILE A 177 -14.52 -1.17 4.54
C ILE A 177 -13.86 -1.51 3.21
N GLY A 178 -14.60 -1.34 2.10
CA GLY A 178 -14.06 -1.47 0.75
C GLY A 178 -13.51 -0.15 0.23
N PHE A 179 -12.42 -0.21 -0.54
CA PHE A 179 -11.81 0.97 -1.19
C PHE A 179 -12.25 1.11 -2.67
N GLY A 180 -13.17 0.27 -3.13
CA GLY A 180 -13.58 0.23 -4.54
C GLY A 180 -12.60 -0.54 -5.41
N GLU A 181 -12.67 -0.29 -6.72
CA GLU A 181 -11.81 -0.90 -7.73
C GLU A 181 -10.98 0.18 -8.44
N CYS A 182 -9.68 -0.08 -8.58
CA CYS A 182 -8.81 0.64 -9.51
C CYS A 182 -8.57 -0.27 -10.72
N ARG A 183 -9.03 0.16 -11.90
CA ARG A 183 -9.00 -0.64 -13.13
C ARG A 183 -8.28 0.10 -14.23
N GLY A 184 -7.33 -0.56 -14.88
CA GLY A 184 -6.61 -0.04 -16.03
C GLY A 184 -6.37 -1.11 -17.07
N ARG A 185 -6.29 -0.70 -18.35
CA ARG A 185 -5.97 -1.57 -19.49
C ARG A 185 -4.74 -1.04 -20.20
N ILE A 186 -3.83 -1.96 -20.57
CA ILE A 186 -2.66 -1.62 -21.38
C ILE A 186 -3.14 -1.36 -22.81
N ALA A 187 -2.88 -0.16 -23.31
CA ALA A 187 -3.16 0.21 -24.69
C ALA A 187 -1.93 -0.08 -25.56
N ALA A 188 -2.17 -0.36 -26.83
CA ALA A 188 -1.09 -0.50 -27.81
C ALA A 188 -0.27 0.80 -27.87
N ALA A 189 1.05 0.65 -28.04
CA ALA A 189 1.94 1.79 -28.28
C ALA A 189 1.52 2.52 -29.58
N ARG A 190 1.61 3.86 -29.55
CA ARG A 190 1.33 4.73 -30.70
C ARG A 190 2.61 5.09 -31.44
#